data_2a3a7586160af1bd11348966d919c0cc
#
_entry.id   2a3a7586160af1bd11348966d919c0cc
#
_cell.length_a   1.000
_cell.length_b   1.000
_cell.length_c   1.000
_cell.angle_alpha   90.00
_cell.angle_beta   90.00
_cell.angle_gamma   90.00
#
_symmetry.space_group_name_H-M   'P 1'
#
loop_
_entity.id
_entity.type
_entity.pdbx_description
1 polymer ?
#
loop_
_entity_poly.entity_id
_entity_poly.type
_entity_poly.pdbx_seq_one_letter_code
_entity_poly.pdbx_strand_id
1 'polypeptide(L)'
;MQALVTPRLKLEPLVVAHADALYPVLADPRQLEYLDDGPPASLDALRERYRKLESRRSADGREHWLNWALLPLDGDGAAIGFVQATVLEDRRAWVAYEVAHPLWGRGFATEATRAMADHLVAQYGVTRCMATVDRRNERSWRLLERLGFLRAGAQEAEALRVQAHDWLYLRERAFG
;
A
#
# COMPACT_ATOMS: atom_id res chain seq x y z
N MET A 1 5.27 -11.70 10.11
CA MET A 1 4.75 -11.35 8.77
C MET A 1 5.36 -12.31 7.76
N GLN A 2 4.55 -12.89 6.87
CA GLN A 2 4.97 -13.89 5.89
C GLN A 2 4.95 -13.32 4.47
N ALA A 3 5.69 -13.96 3.56
CA ALA A 3 5.57 -13.68 2.13
C ALA A 3 4.21 -14.19 1.60
N LEU A 4 3.67 -13.48 0.61
CA LEU A 4 2.46 -13.88 -0.10
C LEU A 4 2.84 -14.19 -1.56
N VAL A 5 2.22 -15.21 -2.14
CA VAL A 5 2.44 -15.57 -3.55
C VAL A 5 1.12 -15.45 -4.29
N THR A 6 1.17 -14.81 -5.44
CA THR A 6 0.06 -14.63 -6.37
C THR A 6 0.43 -15.22 -7.72
N PRO A 7 -0.45 -15.27 -8.73
CA PRO A 7 -0.10 -15.82 -10.03
C PRO A 7 1.13 -15.20 -10.71
N ARG A 8 1.44 -13.91 -10.45
CA ARG A 8 2.54 -13.22 -11.12
C ARG A 8 3.53 -12.55 -10.19
N LEU A 9 3.22 -12.47 -8.87
CA LEU A 9 4.02 -11.73 -7.90
C LEU A 9 4.35 -12.59 -6.68
N LYS A 10 5.54 -12.37 -6.14
CA LYS A 10 5.90 -12.65 -4.76
C LYS A 10 5.89 -11.33 -3.99
N LEU A 11 5.09 -11.23 -2.95
CA LEU A 11 5.07 -10.12 -2.02
C LEU A 11 6.00 -10.49 -0.86
N GLU A 12 7.21 -9.98 -0.86
CA GLU A 12 8.16 -10.22 0.22
C GLU A 12 8.02 -9.20 1.35
N PRO A 13 8.08 -9.61 2.63
CA PRO A 13 8.19 -8.67 3.73
C PRO A 13 9.30 -7.65 3.47
N LEU A 14 8.94 -6.36 3.47
CA LEU A 14 9.86 -5.28 3.15
C LEU A 14 11.04 -5.26 4.13
N VAL A 15 12.25 -5.18 3.59
CA VAL A 15 13.50 -5.06 4.34
C VAL A 15 14.40 -3.99 3.71
N VAL A 16 15.44 -3.57 4.42
CA VAL A 16 16.39 -2.54 3.95
C VAL A 16 16.95 -2.84 2.57
N ALA A 17 17.22 -4.12 2.25
CA ALA A 17 17.79 -4.52 0.97
C ALA A 17 16.91 -4.15 -0.25
N HIS A 18 15.60 -3.99 -0.06
CA HIS A 18 14.69 -3.55 -1.14
C HIS A 18 14.85 -2.07 -1.51
N ALA A 19 15.55 -1.27 -0.68
CA ALA A 19 15.67 0.17 -0.91
C ALA A 19 16.38 0.50 -2.23
N ASP A 20 17.37 -0.29 -2.62
CA ASP A 20 18.14 -0.06 -3.85
C ASP A 20 17.27 -0.18 -5.11
N ALA A 21 16.41 -1.19 -5.16
CA ALA A 21 15.49 -1.40 -6.28
C ALA A 21 14.29 -0.41 -6.24
N LEU A 22 13.81 -0.04 -5.04
CA LEU A 22 12.64 0.81 -4.89
C LEU A 22 12.95 2.31 -4.94
N TYR A 23 14.19 2.72 -4.65
CA TYR A 23 14.55 4.14 -4.70
C TYR A 23 14.28 4.80 -6.05
N PRO A 24 14.72 4.23 -7.21
CA PRO A 24 14.41 4.80 -8.51
C PRO A 24 12.91 4.79 -8.85
N VAL A 25 12.14 3.85 -8.30
CA VAL A 25 10.68 3.83 -8.44
C VAL A 25 10.06 5.02 -7.71
N LEU A 26 10.43 5.22 -6.45
CA LEU A 26 9.89 6.27 -5.58
C LEU A 26 10.39 7.67 -5.92
N ALA A 27 11.53 7.77 -6.59
CA ALA A 27 12.10 9.04 -7.06
C ALA A 27 11.63 9.43 -8.47
N ASP A 28 10.86 8.59 -9.15
CA ASP A 28 10.33 8.90 -10.48
C ASP A 28 9.30 10.05 -10.40
N PRO A 29 9.53 11.21 -11.05
CA PRO A 29 8.60 12.34 -10.99
C PRO A 29 7.15 12.00 -11.36
N ARG A 30 6.95 10.98 -12.21
CA ARG A 30 5.63 10.51 -12.63
C ARG A 30 4.85 9.83 -11.52
N GLN A 31 5.55 9.32 -10.49
CA GLN A 31 4.92 8.74 -9.29
C GLN A 31 4.40 9.84 -8.35
N LEU A 32 5.05 11.02 -8.37
CA LEU A 32 4.83 12.07 -7.39
C LEU A 32 3.63 12.97 -7.70
N GLU A 33 3.04 12.85 -8.90
CA GLU A 33 1.98 13.75 -9.37
C GLU A 33 0.77 13.83 -8.40
N TYR A 34 0.51 12.76 -7.67
CA TYR A 34 -0.65 12.62 -6.77
C TYR A 34 -0.26 12.31 -5.33
N LEU A 35 0.99 12.52 -4.96
CA LEU A 35 1.48 12.28 -3.61
C LEU A 35 1.80 13.61 -2.94
N ASP A 36 1.32 13.78 -1.70
CA ASP A 36 1.62 14.96 -0.88
C ASP A 36 3.08 14.92 -0.39
N ASP A 37 3.59 13.72 -0.11
CA ASP A 37 4.97 13.51 0.26
C ASP A 37 5.85 13.50 -1.00
N GLY A 38 6.90 14.31 -0.98
CA GLY A 38 7.91 14.30 -2.04
C GLY A 38 8.68 12.97 -2.10
N PRO A 39 9.62 12.84 -3.06
CA PRO A 39 10.46 11.66 -3.17
C PRO A 39 11.32 11.49 -1.91
N PRO A 40 11.81 10.27 -1.62
CA PRO A 40 12.80 10.07 -0.57
C PRO A 40 14.01 11.00 -0.80
N ALA A 41 14.43 11.72 0.25
CA ALA A 41 15.51 12.71 0.16
C ALA A 41 16.85 12.10 -0.35
N SER A 42 17.07 10.82 -0.10
CA SER A 42 18.21 10.04 -0.60
C SER A 42 17.94 8.54 -0.44
N LEU A 43 18.78 7.72 -1.08
CA LEU A 43 18.75 6.28 -0.89
C LEU A 43 19.01 5.90 0.59
N ASP A 44 19.91 6.61 1.28
CA ASP A 44 20.19 6.34 2.69
C ASP A 44 19.02 6.73 3.59
N ALA A 45 18.29 7.81 3.27
CA ALA A 45 17.05 8.16 3.96
C ALA A 45 15.97 7.06 3.78
N LEU A 46 15.88 6.48 2.58
CA LEU A 46 14.96 5.36 2.32
C LEU A 46 15.36 4.10 3.09
N ARG A 47 16.66 3.77 3.13
CA ARG A 47 17.18 2.65 3.92
C ARG A 47 16.87 2.82 5.40
N GLU A 48 17.03 4.02 5.94
CA GLU A 48 16.70 4.32 7.35
C GLU A 48 15.19 4.18 7.62
N ARG A 49 14.35 4.67 6.70
CA ARG A 49 12.89 4.46 6.78
C ARG A 49 12.55 2.97 6.79
N TYR A 50 13.15 2.16 5.90
CA TYR A 50 12.89 0.73 5.83
C TYR A 50 13.38 -0.02 7.08
N ARG A 51 14.53 0.38 7.65
CA ARG A 51 15.01 -0.17 8.93
C ARG A 51 13.99 0.03 10.05
N LYS A 52 13.33 1.19 10.12
CA LYS A 52 12.24 1.43 11.08
C LYS A 52 11.02 0.56 10.79
N LEU A 53 10.67 0.38 9.53
CA LEU A 53 9.53 -0.45 9.12
C LEU A 53 9.76 -1.96 9.36
N GLU A 54 11.01 -2.42 9.48
CA GLU A 54 11.32 -3.80 9.83
C GLU A 54 10.86 -4.20 11.23
N SER A 55 10.58 -3.24 12.13
CA SER A 55 9.94 -3.50 13.42
C SER A 55 8.54 -4.11 13.31
N ARG A 56 7.85 -3.87 12.15
CA ARG A 56 6.46 -4.28 11.88
C ARG A 56 5.44 -3.69 12.85
N ARG A 57 5.84 -2.75 13.69
CA ARG A 57 4.99 -2.11 14.71
C ARG A 57 5.35 -0.65 14.89
N SER A 58 4.35 0.13 15.32
CA SER A 58 4.57 1.47 15.85
C SER A 58 5.43 1.42 17.12
N ALA A 59 6.04 2.56 17.49
CA ALA A 59 6.90 2.65 18.67
C ALA A 59 6.17 2.32 19.99
N ASP A 60 4.87 2.62 20.07
CA ASP A 60 4.00 2.29 21.20
C ASP A 60 3.40 0.87 21.12
N GLY A 61 3.67 0.14 20.04
CA GLY A 61 3.21 -1.24 19.83
C GLY A 61 1.74 -1.39 19.45
N ARG A 62 0.99 -0.28 19.30
CA ARG A 62 -0.45 -0.31 19.05
C ARG A 62 -0.85 -0.63 17.62
N GLU A 63 0.02 -0.29 16.66
CA GLU A 63 -0.23 -0.51 15.26
C GLU A 63 0.68 -1.59 14.69
N HIS A 64 0.16 -2.39 13.74
CA HIS A 64 1.01 -3.22 12.90
C HIS A 64 1.32 -2.49 11.59
N TRP A 65 2.60 -2.34 11.30
CA TRP A 65 3.12 -1.73 10.08
C TRP A 65 3.56 -2.82 9.11
N LEU A 66 2.66 -3.22 8.24
CA LEU A 66 2.85 -4.34 7.33
C LEU A 66 3.19 -3.82 5.94
N ASN A 67 4.39 -4.11 5.47
CA ASN A 67 4.89 -3.63 4.19
C ASN A 67 5.47 -4.81 3.40
N TRP A 68 5.12 -4.92 2.12
CA TRP A 68 5.65 -5.94 1.21
C TRP A 68 6.21 -5.29 -0.05
N ALA A 69 7.43 -5.67 -0.42
CA ALA A 69 7.99 -5.41 -1.73
C ALA A 69 7.37 -6.36 -2.76
N LEU A 70 7.11 -5.88 -3.96
CA LEU A 70 6.49 -6.63 -5.05
C LEU A 70 7.58 -7.13 -6.01
N LEU A 71 7.78 -8.43 -6.10
CA LEU A 71 8.75 -9.06 -6.99
C LEU A 71 8.00 -9.87 -8.06
N PRO A 72 8.15 -9.58 -9.36
CA PRO A 72 7.62 -10.42 -10.42
C PRO A 72 8.22 -11.82 -10.36
N LEU A 73 7.39 -12.85 -10.55
CA LEU A 73 7.85 -14.25 -10.55
C LEU A 73 8.69 -14.60 -11.80
N ASP A 74 8.47 -13.88 -12.89
CA ASP A 74 9.17 -14.01 -14.18
C ASP A 74 10.24 -12.92 -14.38
N GLY A 75 10.59 -12.18 -13.31
CA GLY A 75 11.55 -11.08 -13.33
C GLY A 75 12.96 -11.47 -12.90
N ASP A 76 13.84 -10.49 -12.85
CA ASP A 76 15.23 -10.59 -12.39
C ASP A 76 15.37 -10.57 -10.84
N GLY A 77 14.27 -10.60 -10.12
CA GLY A 77 14.22 -10.50 -8.66
C GLY A 77 14.21 -9.06 -8.12
N ALA A 78 14.22 -8.04 -8.98
CA ALA A 78 14.12 -6.67 -8.55
C ALA A 78 12.68 -6.32 -8.12
N ALA A 79 12.55 -5.55 -7.03
CA ALA A 79 11.26 -5.06 -6.58
C ALA A 79 10.75 -3.96 -7.53
N ILE A 80 9.49 -4.09 -7.96
CA ILE A 80 8.82 -3.18 -8.89
C ILE A 80 7.85 -2.21 -8.21
N GLY A 81 7.72 -2.29 -6.90
CA GLY A 81 6.77 -1.51 -6.11
C GLY A 81 6.58 -2.11 -4.73
N PHE A 82 5.57 -1.61 -4.03
CA PHE A 82 5.20 -2.12 -2.72
C PHE A 82 3.69 -2.04 -2.48
N VAL A 83 3.22 -2.80 -1.49
CA VAL A 83 1.94 -2.60 -0.82
C VAL A 83 2.18 -2.48 0.67
N GLN A 84 1.38 -1.65 1.33
CA GLN A 84 1.50 -1.44 2.77
C GLN A 84 0.13 -1.42 3.45
N ALA A 85 0.12 -1.81 4.73
CA ALA A 85 -1.02 -1.67 5.59
C ALA A 85 -0.60 -1.22 7.00
N THR A 86 -1.35 -0.27 7.57
CA THR A 86 -1.30 0.04 8.99
C THR A 86 -2.55 -0.52 9.64
N VAL A 87 -2.41 -1.61 10.41
CA VAL A 87 -3.53 -2.23 11.12
C VAL A 87 -3.64 -1.60 12.50
N LEU A 88 -4.81 -1.05 12.79
CA LEU A 88 -5.15 -0.35 14.02
C LEU A 88 -5.70 -1.33 15.08
N GLU A 89 -5.71 -0.94 16.35
CA GLU A 89 -6.24 -1.74 17.47
C GLU A 89 -7.73 -2.12 17.29
N ASP A 90 -8.51 -1.28 16.63
CA ASP A 90 -9.93 -1.49 16.34
C ASP A 90 -10.21 -2.37 15.12
N ARG A 91 -9.18 -3.05 14.59
CA ARG A 91 -9.23 -3.92 13.42
C ARG A 91 -9.58 -3.22 12.10
N ARG A 92 -9.43 -1.90 12.03
CA ARG A 92 -9.38 -1.17 10.76
C ARG A 92 -7.97 -1.16 10.24
N ALA A 93 -7.81 -1.02 8.92
CA ALA A 93 -6.49 -0.92 8.32
C ALA A 93 -6.45 0.16 7.23
N TRP A 94 -5.50 1.06 7.33
CA TRP A 94 -5.11 1.91 6.21
C TRP A 94 -4.28 1.09 5.24
N VAL A 95 -4.59 1.20 3.95
CA VAL A 95 -3.87 0.48 2.89
C VAL A 95 -3.38 1.45 1.82
N ALA A 96 -2.19 1.18 1.29
CA ALA A 96 -1.63 1.90 0.16
C ALA A 96 -0.80 0.97 -0.74
N TYR A 97 -0.55 1.41 -1.95
CA TYR A 97 0.21 0.66 -2.96
C TYR A 97 0.90 1.61 -3.93
N GLU A 98 2.04 1.17 -4.42
CA GLU A 98 2.78 1.85 -5.47
C GLU A 98 3.45 0.82 -6.38
N VAL A 99 3.41 1.05 -7.69
CA VAL A 99 4.04 0.21 -8.71
C VAL A 99 4.75 1.13 -9.72
N ALA A 100 5.94 0.74 -10.14
CA ALA A 100 6.76 1.48 -11.09
C ALA A 100 5.96 1.91 -12.33
N HIS A 101 6.11 3.17 -12.74
CA HIS A 101 5.36 3.78 -13.84
C HIS A 101 5.31 2.94 -15.13
N PRO A 102 6.41 2.32 -15.61
CA PRO A 102 6.37 1.53 -16.83
C PRO A 102 5.47 0.29 -16.76
N LEU A 103 5.04 -0.09 -15.55
CA LEU A 103 4.22 -1.27 -15.29
C LEU A 103 2.76 -0.93 -14.95
N TRP A 104 2.39 0.34 -15.03
CA TRP A 104 1.01 0.77 -14.84
C TRP A 104 0.07 0.15 -15.90
N GLY A 105 -1.19 -0.03 -15.51
CA GLY A 105 -2.20 -0.65 -16.40
C GLY A 105 -2.07 -2.16 -16.55
N ARG A 106 -1.00 -2.78 -16.06
CA ARG A 106 -0.77 -4.24 -16.20
C ARG A 106 -1.40 -5.08 -15.09
N GLY A 107 -2.11 -4.45 -14.14
CA GLY A 107 -2.87 -5.13 -13.09
C GLY A 107 -2.06 -5.59 -11.86
N PHE A 108 -0.77 -5.32 -11.81
CA PHE A 108 0.10 -5.72 -10.66
C PHE A 108 -0.38 -5.12 -9.33
N ALA A 109 -0.70 -3.82 -9.29
CA ALA A 109 -1.21 -3.18 -8.08
C ALA A 109 -2.53 -3.80 -7.60
N THR A 110 -3.46 -4.11 -8.54
CA THR A 110 -4.74 -4.76 -8.20
C THR A 110 -4.52 -6.14 -7.60
N GLU A 111 -3.64 -6.93 -8.21
CA GLU A 111 -3.30 -8.30 -7.77
C GLU A 111 -2.67 -8.28 -6.36
N ALA A 112 -1.67 -7.42 -6.16
CA ALA A 112 -0.97 -7.30 -4.90
C ALA A 112 -1.87 -6.79 -3.77
N THR A 113 -2.68 -5.73 -4.04
CA THR A 113 -3.58 -5.15 -3.04
C THR A 113 -4.68 -6.13 -2.64
N ARG A 114 -5.20 -6.94 -3.58
CA ARG A 114 -6.15 -8.01 -3.26
C ARG A 114 -5.53 -9.02 -2.32
N ALA A 115 -4.36 -9.57 -2.65
CA ALA A 115 -3.67 -10.56 -1.83
C ALA A 115 -3.36 -10.02 -0.42
N MET A 116 -2.91 -8.78 -0.33
CA MET A 116 -2.70 -8.10 0.96
C MET A 116 -4.01 -7.99 1.74
N ALA A 117 -5.09 -7.48 1.15
CA ALA A 117 -6.36 -7.28 1.83
C ALA A 117 -6.95 -8.60 2.35
N ASP A 118 -6.87 -9.68 1.56
CA ASP A 118 -7.33 -11.01 1.97
C ASP A 118 -6.47 -11.55 3.13
N HIS A 119 -5.15 -11.33 3.10
CA HIS A 119 -4.26 -11.68 4.20
C HIS A 119 -4.56 -10.89 5.49
N LEU A 120 -4.85 -9.59 5.39
CA LEU A 120 -5.23 -8.75 6.53
C LEU A 120 -6.50 -9.28 7.21
N VAL A 121 -7.50 -9.67 6.44
CA VAL A 121 -8.74 -10.28 6.96
C VAL A 121 -8.43 -11.61 7.63
N ALA A 122 -7.67 -12.48 6.97
CA ALA A 122 -7.43 -13.85 7.45
C ALA A 122 -6.52 -13.91 8.68
N GLN A 123 -5.46 -13.09 8.74
CA GLN A 123 -4.42 -13.19 9.76
C GLN A 123 -4.51 -12.13 10.86
N TYR A 124 -5.08 -10.96 10.56
CA TYR A 124 -5.19 -9.85 11.51
C TYR A 124 -6.63 -9.54 11.91
N GLY A 125 -7.61 -10.25 11.34
CA GLY A 125 -9.02 -10.05 11.65
C GLY A 125 -9.54 -8.67 11.25
N VAL A 126 -8.91 -8.04 10.23
CA VAL A 126 -9.32 -6.73 9.75
C VAL A 126 -10.76 -6.78 9.26
N THR A 127 -11.56 -5.86 9.76
CA THR A 127 -13.00 -5.75 9.43
C THR A 127 -13.26 -4.69 8.37
N ARG A 128 -12.38 -3.68 8.28
CA ARG A 128 -12.50 -2.57 7.32
C ARG A 128 -11.13 -2.15 6.80
N CYS A 129 -10.95 -2.15 5.48
CA CYS A 129 -9.81 -1.51 4.82
C CYS A 129 -10.19 -0.10 4.39
N MET A 130 -9.27 0.85 4.55
CA MET A 130 -9.42 2.26 4.26
C MET A 130 -8.28 2.72 3.35
N ALA A 131 -8.58 3.54 2.36
CA ALA A 131 -7.57 4.16 1.50
C ALA A 131 -7.97 5.59 1.17
N THR A 132 -7.01 6.50 1.11
CA THR A 132 -7.18 7.83 0.53
C THR A 132 -6.57 7.88 -0.86
N VAL A 133 -7.15 8.69 -1.71
CA VAL A 133 -6.67 8.88 -3.08
C VAL A 133 -7.00 10.27 -3.59
N ASP A 134 -5.99 10.95 -4.18
CA ASP A 134 -6.24 12.22 -4.88
C ASP A 134 -7.33 12.02 -5.93
N ARG A 135 -8.35 12.90 -5.94
CA ARG A 135 -9.50 12.84 -6.85
C ARG A 135 -9.11 12.81 -8.32
N ARG A 136 -7.96 13.40 -8.68
CA ARG A 136 -7.42 13.44 -10.03
C ARG A 136 -6.77 12.11 -10.44
N ASN A 137 -6.38 11.26 -9.46
CA ASN A 137 -5.75 9.97 -9.72
C ASN A 137 -6.79 8.90 -10.10
N GLU A 138 -7.37 9.06 -11.30
CA GLU A 138 -8.42 8.18 -11.83
C GLU A 138 -8.02 6.71 -11.86
N ARG A 139 -6.77 6.43 -12.17
CA ARG A 139 -6.24 5.07 -12.18
C ARG A 139 -6.31 4.42 -10.82
N SER A 140 -5.95 5.16 -9.76
CA SER A 140 -5.92 4.65 -8.39
C SER A 140 -7.33 4.40 -7.85
N TRP A 141 -8.24 5.37 -7.94
CA TRP A 141 -9.59 5.14 -7.41
C TRP A 141 -10.38 4.09 -8.19
N ARG A 142 -10.19 3.96 -9.52
CA ARG A 142 -10.78 2.86 -10.30
C ARG A 142 -10.24 1.49 -9.88
N LEU A 143 -8.98 1.41 -9.44
CA LEU A 143 -8.42 0.18 -8.88
C LEU A 143 -9.14 -0.19 -7.58
N LEU A 144 -9.32 0.78 -6.68
CA LEU A 144 -10.04 0.56 -5.42
C LEU A 144 -11.46 0.06 -5.67
N GLU A 145 -12.20 0.68 -6.60
CA GLU A 145 -13.56 0.26 -6.97
C GLU A 145 -13.61 -1.18 -7.50
N ARG A 146 -12.67 -1.56 -8.38
CA ARG A 146 -12.55 -2.96 -8.85
C ARG A 146 -12.25 -3.96 -7.74
N LEU A 147 -11.66 -3.52 -6.64
CA LEU A 147 -11.42 -4.32 -5.44
C LEU A 147 -12.60 -4.30 -4.46
N GLY A 148 -13.72 -3.66 -4.81
CA GLY A 148 -14.90 -3.58 -3.97
C GLY A 148 -14.84 -2.51 -2.88
N PHE A 149 -13.90 -1.56 -2.99
CA PHE A 149 -13.96 -0.37 -2.15
C PHE A 149 -15.05 0.57 -2.64
N LEU A 150 -15.77 1.17 -1.72
CA LEU A 150 -16.80 2.17 -1.97
C LEU A 150 -16.33 3.53 -1.49
N ARG A 151 -16.63 4.58 -2.24
CA ARG A 151 -16.32 5.94 -1.83
C ARG A 151 -17.18 6.33 -0.62
N ALA A 152 -16.53 6.78 0.44
CA ALA A 152 -17.18 7.23 1.66
C ALA A 152 -17.87 8.60 1.48
N GLY A 153 -18.82 8.89 2.36
CA GLY A 153 -19.44 10.21 2.46
C GLY A 153 -18.53 11.28 3.08
N ALA A 154 -18.90 12.55 2.89
CA ALA A 154 -18.11 13.68 3.39
C ALA A 154 -17.94 13.64 4.92
N GLN A 155 -18.99 13.29 5.66
CA GLN A 155 -18.96 13.22 7.12
C GLN A 155 -17.93 12.19 7.63
N GLU A 156 -17.82 11.04 6.98
CA GLU A 156 -16.87 9.99 7.37
C GLU A 156 -15.43 10.38 7.01
N ALA A 157 -15.24 11.02 5.86
CA ALA A 157 -13.95 11.56 5.44
C ALA A 157 -13.47 12.66 6.42
N GLU A 158 -14.35 13.55 6.85
CA GLU A 158 -14.07 14.59 7.84
C GLU A 158 -13.70 14.01 9.21
N ALA A 159 -14.45 13.00 9.67
CA ALA A 159 -14.17 12.30 10.94
C ALA A 159 -12.78 11.64 10.95
N LEU A 160 -12.30 11.17 9.80
CA LEU A 160 -10.97 10.59 9.62
C LEU A 160 -9.92 11.62 9.17
N ARG A 161 -10.26 12.92 9.13
CA ARG A 161 -9.37 14.02 8.76
C ARG A 161 -8.70 13.84 7.39
N VAL A 162 -9.45 13.29 6.43
CA VAL A 162 -8.97 13.13 5.07
C VAL A 162 -8.76 14.49 4.42
N GLN A 163 -7.66 14.66 3.68
CA GLN A 163 -7.32 15.92 3.02
C GLN A 163 -8.42 16.35 2.05
N ALA A 164 -8.61 17.67 1.91
CA ALA A 164 -9.71 18.22 1.10
C ALA A 164 -9.65 17.85 -0.38
N HIS A 165 -8.49 17.52 -0.91
CA HIS A 165 -8.29 17.11 -2.31
C HIS A 165 -8.40 15.59 -2.51
N ASP A 166 -8.51 14.80 -1.43
CA ASP A 166 -8.63 13.36 -1.48
C ASP A 166 -10.07 12.87 -1.38
N TRP A 167 -10.29 11.66 -1.89
CA TRP A 167 -11.43 10.83 -1.57
C TRP A 167 -11.03 9.71 -0.62
N LEU A 168 -11.92 9.43 0.33
CA LEU A 168 -11.84 8.26 1.19
C LEU A 168 -12.57 7.10 0.53
N TYR A 169 -11.92 5.95 0.48
CA TYR A 169 -12.48 4.69 0.03
C TYR A 169 -12.44 3.65 1.14
N LEU A 170 -13.53 2.90 1.29
CA LEU A 170 -13.73 1.93 2.35
C LEU A 170 -14.13 0.59 1.75
N ARG A 171 -13.55 -0.49 2.24
CA ARG A 171 -13.98 -1.86 1.94
C ARG A 171 -14.23 -2.59 3.24
N GLU A 172 -15.49 -2.92 3.50
CA GLU A 172 -15.85 -3.79 4.60
C GLU A 172 -15.43 -5.23 4.32
N ARG A 173 -15.17 -5.99 5.37
CA ARG A 173 -15.08 -7.45 5.25
C ARG A 173 -16.40 -7.95 4.68
N ALA A 174 -16.38 -8.63 3.55
CA ALA A 174 -17.53 -9.39 3.12
C ALA A 174 -17.76 -10.52 4.16
N PHE A 175 -18.83 -10.41 4.93
CA PHE A 175 -19.32 -11.53 5.71
C PHE A 175 -20.00 -12.46 4.69
N GLY A 176 -19.27 -13.45 4.18
CA GLY A 176 -19.80 -14.56 3.40
C GLY A 176 -20.18 -15.69 4.34
#